data_a9bdb6c6a73b92d6887baa21c7407364
#
_entry.id   a9bdb6c6a73b92d6887baa21c7407364
#
_cell.length_a   1.000
_cell.length_b   1.000
_cell.length_c   1.000
_cell.angle_alpha   90.00
_cell.angle_beta   90.00
_cell.angle_gamma   90.00
#
_symmetry.space_group_name_H-M   'P 1'
#
loop_
_entity.id
_entity.type
_entity.pdbx_description
1 polymer ?
#
loop_
_entity_poly.entity_id
_entity_poly.type
_entity_poly.pdbx_seq_one_letter_code
_entity_poly.pdbx_strand_id
1 'polypeptide(L)'
;MVGLCSKNSRISTAHFSIGRFLFVGVSAIALTTAASGARAQGQPTTGFYIGGAAGANIMEDNRFRGGGGSSTDSYRTGYAGTLDFGYGLGNGLRLEVEPGYRNNTVDRVNGRTADSRMQSATFMGNVLYDFYQVQTPWLPLTPHIGAGVGFAHVWDRSVSPSGNNVSGDTNRLAFQAIGGLDYSLTPNQKVGVDYRYMVIHDASFPTVAGGSAHAGDLDNHTFLATYRYEFNTPVAAPPPVAQPAAAMTAPPPPPPPPAAHPYEIYFEFDKATLTPDARQVVRQAAQNALQGNATQIVATGHTDTVGTDSYNLALSKRRAGAVRTELIHDGVSSNLISTNGVGENDLAVPTGQNVNEPRNRRVEITVQAPGM
;
A
#
# COMPACT_ATOMS: atom_id res chain seq x y z
N MET A 1 -36.02 -40.96 40.78
CA MET A 1 -35.37 -39.70 41.27
C MET A 1 -34.21 -39.40 40.36
N VAL A 2 -34.39 -38.42 39.52
CA VAL A 2 -33.43 -38.03 38.46
C VAL A 2 -32.55 -36.92 39.04
N GLY A 3 -31.25 -37.18 39.15
CA GLY A 3 -30.28 -36.17 39.59
C GLY A 3 -29.69 -35.41 38.42
N LEU A 4 -30.04 -34.14 38.27
CA LEU A 4 -29.47 -33.20 37.29
C LEU A 4 -28.05 -32.80 37.71
N CYS A 5 -27.05 -33.14 36.88
CA CYS A 5 -25.68 -32.67 37.02
C CYS A 5 -25.53 -31.33 36.30
N SER A 6 -25.44 -30.24 37.06
CA SER A 6 -25.19 -28.88 36.57
C SER A 6 -23.75 -28.75 36.14
N LYS A 7 -23.52 -28.44 34.83
CA LYS A 7 -22.23 -28.03 34.31
C LYS A 7 -22.01 -26.55 34.62
N ASN A 8 -21.22 -26.24 35.62
CA ASN A 8 -20.68 -24.90 35.85
C ASN A 8 -19.56 -24.64 34.84
N SER A 9 -19.82 -23.84 33.81
CA SER A 9 -18.80 -23.22 32.97
C SER A 9 -18.18 -22.04 33.73
N ARG A 10 -16.97 -22.21 34.22
CA ARG A 10 -16.18 -21.09 34.74
C ARG A 10 -15.62 -20.31 33.56
N ILE A 11 -16.14 -19.13 33.36
CA ILE A 11 -15.52 -18.11 32.49
C ILE A 11 -14.25 -17.66 33.21
N SER A 12 -13.08 -18.00 32.65
CA SER A 12 -11.79 -17.52 33.13
C SER A 12 -11.66 -16.05 32.68
N THR A 13 -11.79 -15.14 33.64
CA THR A 13 -11.43 -13.72 33.43
C THR A 13 -9.91 -13.65 33.40
N ALA A 14 -9.38 -13.38 32.19
CA ALA A 14 -7.97 -13.04 32.02
C ALA A 14 -7.70 -11.70 32.72
N HIS A 15 -6.97 -11.74 33.83
CA HIS A 15 -6.41 -10.53 34.41
C HIS A 15 -5.30 -9.98 33.52
N PHE A 16 -5.61 -8.91 32.83
CA PHE A 16 -4.64 -8.08 32.11
C PHE A 16 -3.79 -7.34 33.16
N SER A 17 -2.65 -7.91 33.50
CA SER A 17 -1.66 -7.22 34.33
C SER A 17 -0.83 -6.30 33.45
N ILE A 18 -1.11 -4.99 33.50
CA ILE A 18 -0.29 -3.96 32.88
C ILE A 18 1.06 -3.87 33.63
N GLY A 19 1.96 -4.79 33.31
CA GLY A 19 3.33 -4.77 33.79
C GLY A 19 4.13 -3.67 33.09
N ARG A 20 4.82 -2.85 33.87
CA ARG A 20 5.69 -1.74 33.55
C ARG A 20 6.41 -1.90 32.21
N PHE A 21 6.03 -1.09 31.21
CA PHE A 21 6.80 -0.88 30.00
C PHE A 21 8.14 -0.21 30.35
N LEU A 22 9.20 -0.98 30.34
CA LEU A 22 10.55 -0.44 30.29
C LEU A 22 10.80 -0.07 28.83
N PHE A 23 10.71 1.21 28.50
CA PHE A 23 11.18 1.74 27.21
C PHE A 23 12.69 1.54 27.14
N VAL A 24 13.14 0.50 26.45
CA VAL A 24 14.51 0.46 25.94
C VAL A 24 14.57 1.50 24.84
N GLY A 25 15.20 2.63 25.14
CA GLY A 25 15.38 3.72 24.21
C GLY A 25 16.16 3.27 22.98
N VAL A 26 15.49 3.14 21.86
CA VAL A 26 16.12 3.22 20.57
C VAL A 26 16.52 4.66 20.40
N SER A 27 17.83 4.94 20.55
CA SER A 27 18.41 6.25 20.28
C SER A 27 18.10 6.62 18.84
N ALA A 28 17.11 7.48 18.66
CA ALA A 28 16.83 8.11 17.38
C ALA A 28 18.06 8.94 17.01
N ILE A 29 18.80 8.49 16.02
CA ILE A 29 19.77 9.34 15.31
C ILE A 29 18.95 10.40 14.60
N ALA A 30 18.84 11.56 15.23
CA ALA A 30 18.25 12.74 14.62
C ALA A 30 19.22 13.23 13.53
N LEU A 31 19.02 12.78 12.30
CA LEU A 31 19.54 13.44 11.13
C LEU A 31 18.66 14.68 10.88
N THR A 32 19.05 15.81 11.45
CA THR A 32 18.52 17.12 11.07
C THR A 32 19.11 17.51 9.73
N THR A 33 18.50 17.07 8.64
CA THR A 33 18.60 17.78 7.36
C THR A 33 17.29 18.52 7.16
N ALA A 34 17.31 19.83 7.45
CA ALA A 34 16.28 20.74 7.01
C ALA A 34 16.33 20.83 5.48
N ALA A 35 15.67 19.92 4.81
CA ALA A 35 15.32 20.04 3.41
C ALA A 35 13.87 20.51 3.37
N SER A 36 13.67 21.77 2.99
CA SER A 36 12.41 22.29 2.46
C SER A 36 12.13 21.56 1.13
N GLY A 37 11.73 20.30 1.22
CA GLY A 37 11.35 19.45 0.10
C GLY A 37 9.83 19.38 0.03
N ALA A 38 9.27 19.50 -1.16
CA ALA A 38 7.92 19.15 -1.45
C ALA A 38 7.59 17.82 -0.74
N ARG A 39 6.53 17.81 0.08
CA ARG A 39 6.08 16.61 0.80
C ARG A 39 5.90 15.51 -0.23
N ALA A 40 6.65 14.42 -0.11
CA ALA A 40 6.47 13.27 -0.95
C ALA A 40 5.03 12.77 -0.73
N GLN A 41 4.16 13.01 -1.70
CA GLN A 41 2.84 12.42 -1.72
C GLN A 41 3.02 10.91 -1.69
N GLY A 42 2.21 10.19 -0.91
CA GLY A 42 2.24 8.73 -0.84
C GLY A 42 2.08 8.14 -2.23
N GLN A 43 3.20 7.75 -2.81
CA GLN A 43 3.21 7.06 -4.10
C GLN A 43 3.21 5.56 -3.85
N PRO A 44 2.54 4.77 -4.69
CA PRO A 44 2.60 3.32 -4.57
C PRO A 44 4.02 2.84 -4.80
N THR A 45 4.45 1.86 -4.00
CA THR A 45 5.75 1.20 -4.18
C THR A 45 5.81 0.54 -5.56
N THR A 46 6.87 0.85 -6.33
CA THR A 46 7.07 0.34 -7.69
C THR A 46 8.47 -0.24 -7.84
N GLY A 47 8.55 -1.49 -8.35
CA GLY A 47 9.81 -2.18 -8.55
C GLY A 47 10.39 -2.81 -7.28
N PHE A 48 11.65 -3.17 -7.32
CA PHE A 48 12.32 -3.87 -6.24
C PHE A 48 12.58 -2.99 -5.01
N TYR A 49 12.48 -3.59 -3.84
CA TYR A 49 12.86 -2.99 -2.58
C TYR A 49 13.51 -4.00 -1.64
N ILE A 50 14.25 -3.48 -0.67
CA ILE A 50 14.79 -4.22 0.46
C ILE A 50 14.36 -3.54 1.74
N GLY A 51 14.06 -4.32 2.76
CA GLY A 51 13.66 -3.83 4.06
C GLY A 51 14.26 -4.65 5.18
N GLY A 52 14.01 -4.18 6.37
CA GLY A 52 14.28 -4.91 7.59
C GLY A 52 13.47 -4.35 8.73
N ALA A 53 13.18 -5.22 9.70
CA ALA A 53 12.38 -4.85 10.84
C ALA A 53 12.93 -5.52 12.11
N ALA A 54 12.75 -4.83 13.24
CA ALA A 54 13.12 -5.37 14.55
C ALA A 54 12.16 -4.88 15.62
N GLY A 55 11.92 -5.71 16.65
CA GLY A 55 11.03 -5.32 17.73
C GLY A 55 10.74 -6.42 18.74
N ALA A 56 9.59 -6.29 19.40
CA ALA A 56 9.15 -7.19 20.47
C ALA A 56 8.27 -8.31 19.91
N ASN A 57 8.48 -9.52 20.42
CA ASN A 57 7.63 -10.69 20.18
C ASN A 57 6.98 -11.16 21.47
N ILE A 58 5.67 -11.28 21.45
CA ILE A 58 4.86 -11.82 22.53
C ILE A 58 4.32 -13.16 22.04
N MET A 59 4.69 -14.23 22.71
CA MET A 59 4.20 -15.57 22.41
C MET A 59 3.15 -15.94 23.44
N GLU A 60 2.04 -16.52 22.99
CA GLU A 60 0.99 -17.01 23.88
C GLU A 60 1.44 -18.26 24.66
N ASP A 61 0.86 -18.46 25.84
CA ASP A 61 1.12 -19.64 26.68
C ASP A 61 0.66 -20.91 25.96
N ASN A 62 1.53 -21.91 25.88
CA ASN A 62 1.25 -23.15 25.17
C ASN A 62 1.12 -24.35 26.10
N ARG A 63 0.23 -25.26 25.73
CA ARG A 63 0.02 -26.51 26.45
C ARG A 63 0.57 -27.69 25.65
N PHE A 64 1.65 -28.23 26.13
CA PHE A 64 2.26 -29.45 25.59
C PHE A 64 1.54 -30.69 26.12
N ARG A 65 1.28 -31.65 25.23
CA ARG A 65 0.65 -32.93 25.55
C ARG A 65 1.46 -34.07 24.93
N GLY A 66 1.80 -35.06 25.70
CA GLY A 66 2.58 -36.24 25.25
C GLY A 66 3.60 -36.69 26.29
N GLY A 67 4.33 -37.75 25.98
CA GLY A 67 5.39 -38.25 26.87
C GLY A 67 4.93 -38.69 28.28
N GLY A 68 3.62 -39.04 28.46
CA GLY A 68 3.05 -39.45 29.73
C GLY A 68 2.52 -38.30 30.59
N GLY A 69 2.41 -37.08 30.06
CA GLY A 69 1.88 -35.95 30.84
C GLY A 69 1.47 -34.75 29.99
N SER A 70 1.12 -33.66 30.67
CA SER A 70 0.93 -32.35 30.03
C SER A 70 1.68 -31.29 30.82
N SER A 71 2.29 -30.32 30.09
CA SER A 71 2.84 -29.11 30.69
C SER A 71 2.20 -27.88 30.07
N THR A 72 2.19 -26.79 30.83
CA THR A 72 1.83 -25.46 30.32
C THR A 72 3.05 -24.58 30.47
N ASP A 73 3.51 -24.05 29.34
CA ASP A 73 4.68 -23.20 29.27
C ASP A 73 4.22 -21.77 29.05
N SER A 74 4.72 -20.85 29.87
CA SER A 74 4.48 -19.42 29.75
C SER A 74 5.77 -18.71 29.37
N TYR A 75 5.62 -17.63 28.55
CA TYR A 75 6.74 -16.97 27.91
C TYR A 75 6.85 -15.51 28.33
N ARG A 76 8.08 -15.04 28.44
CA ARG A 76 8.36 -13.60 28.52
C ARG A 76 8.37 -13.00 27.15
N THR A 77 8.05 -11.70 27.10
CA THR A 77 8.26 -10.91 25.88
C THR A 77 9.71 -11.08 25.39
N GLY A 78 9.82 -11.51 24.16
CA GLY A 78 11.07 -11.73 23.47
C GLY A 78 11.34 -10.64 22.43
N TYR A 79 12.21 -10.97 21.49
CA TYR A 79 12.52 -10.09 20.34
C TYR A 79 12.34 -10.82 19.02
N ALA A 80 12.11 -10.03 17.98
CA ALA A 80 12.04 -10.51 16.61
C ALA A 80 12.80 -9.58 15.67
N GLY A 81 13.27 -10.13 14.56
CA GLY A 81 13.84 -9.39 13.46
C GLY A 81 13.52 -10.05 12.13
N THR A 82 13.29 -9.25 11.09
CA THR A 82 13.07 -9.72 9.72
C THR A 82 13.95 -8.96 8.74
N LEU A 83 14.19 -9.60 7.59
CA LEU A 83 14.68 -8.95 6.39
C LEU A 83 13.61 -9.14 5.31
N ASP A 84 13.37 -8.09 4.54
CA ASP A 84 12.28 -8.08 3.58
C ASP A 84 12.84 -7.80 2.19
N PHE A 85 12.54 -8.68 1.23
CA PHE A 85 12.91 -8.52 -0.18
C PHE A 85 11.64 -8.57 -0.99
N GLY A 86 11.30 -7.49 -1.67
CA GLY A 86 10.01 -7.42 -2.33
C GLY A 86 10.01 -6.68 -3.64
N TYR A 87 8.84 -6.76 -4.27
CA TYR A 87 8.53 -6.09 -5.52
C TYR A 87 7.15 -5.43 -5.44
N GLY A 88 7.10 -4.13 -5.64
CA GLY A 88 5.87 -3.35 -5.74
C GLY A 88 5.36 -3.27 -7.17
N LEU A 89 4.06 -3.52 -7.35
CA LEU A 89 3.41 -3.53 -8.66
C LEU A 89 2.94 -2.13 -9.13
N GLY A 90 3.13 -1.09 -8.31
CA GLY A 90 2.74 0.28 -8.66
C GLY A 90 1.24 0.60 -8.48
N ASN A 91 0.45 -0.37 -8.03
CA ASN A 91 -0.99 -0.22 -7.77
C ASN A 91 -1.36 -0.44 -6.30
N GLY A 92 -0.37 -0.39 -5.41
CA GLY A 92 -0.50 -0.66 -3.98
C GLY A 92 -0.19 -2.11 -3.59
N LEU A 93 -0.22 -3.06 -4.51
CA LEU A 93 0.16 -4.45 -4.22
C LEU A 93 1.68 -4.61 -4.16
N ARG A 94 2.14 -5.38 -3.17
CA ARG A 94 3.53 -5.80 -2.99
C ARG A 94 3.61 -7.30 -2.78
N LEU A 95 4.61 -7.91 -3.38
CA LEU A 95 5.01 -9.30 -3.14
C LEU A 95 6.35 -9.28 -2.40
N GLU A 96 6.47 -10.08 -1.35
CA GLU A 96 7.61 -10.02 -0.45
C GLU A 96 8.06 -11.42 -0.02
N VAL A 97 9.35 -11.63 0.06
CA VAL A 97 9.99 -12.78 0.70
C VAL A 97 10.65 -12.29 1.98
N GLU A 98 10.39 -12.95 3.08
CA GLU A 98 10.76 -12.53 4.42
C GLU A 98 11.42 -13.66 5.21
N PRO A 99 12.75 -13.74 5.25
CA PRO A 99 13.44 -14.45 6.31
C PRO A 99 13.31 -13.71 7.65
N GLY A 100 13.00 -14.43 8.70
CA GLY A 100 12.78 -13.86 10.03
C GLY A 100 13.33 -14.75 11.15
N TYR A 101 13.56 -14.13 12.29
CA TYR A 101 14.00 -14.81 13.51
C TYR A 101 13.26 -14.25 14.72
N ARG A 102 12.83 -15.16 15.61
CA ARG A 102 12.15 -14.83 16.88
C ARG A 102 12.78 -15.60 18.01
N ASN A 103 12.83 -14.98 19.20
CA ASN A 103 13.36 -15.59 20.41
C ASN A 103 12.54 -15.16 21.62
N ASN A 104 11.96 -16.14 22.33
CA ASN A 104 11.25 -15.93 23.57
C ASN A 104 11.88 -16.78 24.69
N THR A 105 12.00 -16.20 25.88
CA THR A 105 12.43 -16.94 27.08
C THR A 105 11.20 -17.61 27.69
N VAL A 106 11.31 -18.91 27.98
CA VAL A 106 10.30 -19.65 28.78
C VAL A 106 10.42 -19.18 30.21
N ASP A 107 9.37 -18.55 30.75
CA ASP A 107 9.35 -18.03 32.09
C ASP A 107 9.03 -19.12 33.10
N ARG A 108 8.00 -19.92 32.81
CA ARG A 108 7.51 -20.98 33.70
C ARG A 108 7.08 -22.21 32.93
N VAL A 109 7.31 -23.34 33.51
CA VAL A 109 6.77 -24.64 33.09
C VAL A 109 5.94 -25.19 34.24
N ASN A 110 4.62 -25.40 34.06
CA ASN A 110 3.67 -25.81 35.12
C ASN A 110 3.72 -24.89 36.35
N GLY A 111 3.88 -23.57 36.15
CA GLY A 111 3.95 -22.59 37.23
C GLY A 111 5.29 -22.52 37.98
N ARG A 112 6.26 -23.37 37.63
CA ARG A 112 7.61 -23.34 38.21
C ARG A 112 8.56 -22.59 37.28
N THR A 113 9.42 -21.75 37.83
CA THR A 113 10.40 -20.98 37.06
C THR A 113 11.27 -21.91 36.21
N ALA A 114 11.40 -21.61 34.94
CA ALA A 114 12.25 -22.28 33.99
C ALA A 114 13.23 -21.27 33.41
N ASP A 115 14.43 -21.72 33.01
CA ASP A 115 15.41 -20.92 32.32
C ASP A 115 15.70 -21.59 30.97
N SER A 116 14.81 -21.36 30.04
CA SER A 116 14.82 -21.99 28.74
C SER A 116 14.42 -21.00 27.64
N ARG A 117 14.56 -21.40 26.38
CA ARG A 117 14.27 -20.53 25.23
C ARG A 117 13.53 -21.29 24.16
N MET A 118 12.53 -20.63 23.59
CA MET A 118 11.91 -21.04 22.35
C MET A 118 12.35 -20.05 21.24
N GLN A 119 12.90 -20.59 20.19
CA GLN A 119 13.45 -19.83 19.07
C GLN A 119 12.79 -20.31 17.79
N SER A 120 12.61 -19.41 16.83
CA SER A 120 12.14 -19.80 15.49
C SER A 120 12.83 -18.99 14.41
N ALA A 121 13.26 -19.69 13.36
CA ALA A 121 13.64 -19.10 12.08
C ALA A 121 12.51 -19.33 11.09
N THR A 122 12.10 -18.30 10.39
CA THR A 122 10.97 -18.34 9.45
C THR A 122 11.43 -17.92 8.06
N PHE A 123 10.74 -18.46 7.05
CA PHE A 123 10.86 -18.03 5.67
C PHE A 123 9.47 -17.91 5.09
N MET A 124 8.99 -16.67 4.92
CA MET A 124 7.61 -16.36 4.55
C MET A 124 7.54 -15.75 3.16
N GLY A 125 6.47 -16.06 2.43
CA GLY A 125 6.04 -15.35 1.24
C GLY A 125 4.80 -14.52 1.60
N ASN A 126 4.85 -13.22 1.39
CA ASN A 126 3.80 -12.29 1.77
C ASN A 126 3.21 -11.60 0.56
N VAL A 127 1.92 -11.30 0.65
CA VAL A 127 1.21 -10.36 -0.23
C VAL A 127 0.71 -9.23 0.65
N LEU A 128 1.07 -7.98 0.28
CA LEU A 128 0.68 -6.78 1.02
C LEU A 128 -0.05 -5.80 0.11
N TYR A 129 -0.89 -4.98 0.70
CA TYR A 129 -1.56 -3.88 0.02
C TYR A 129 -1.39 -2.58 0.78
N ASP A 130 -0.77 -1.59 0.13
CA ASP A 130 -0.56 -0.25 0.65
C ASP A 130 -1.73 0.65 0.25
N PHE A 131 -2.40 1.25 1.23
CA PHE A 131 -3.48 2.21 1.01
C PHE A 131 -2.92 3.61 0.76
N TYR A 132 -2.10 3.77 -0.27
CA TYR A 132 -1.39 5.01 -0.60
C TYR A 132 -2.30 6.20 -0.92
N GLN A 133 -3.58 5.96 -1.23
CA GLN A 133 -4.58 7.00 -1.48
C GLN A 133 -5.21 7.55 -0.19
N VAL A 134 -5.06 6.84 0.94
CA VAL A 134 -5.58 7.26 2.24
C VAL A 134 -4.53 8.13 2.93
N GLN A 135 -4.64 9.44 2.73
CA GLN A 135 -3.75 10.41 3.37
C GLN A 135 -4.53 11.30 4.31
N THR A 136 -4.03 11.46 5.52
CA THR A 136 -4.55 12.48 6.43
C THR A 136 -3.77 13.78 6.23
N PRO A 137 -4.44 14.96 6.23
CA PRO A 137 -3.76 16.25 6.02
C PRO A 137 -2.67 16.57 7.04
N TRP A 138 -2.74 15.95 8.21
CA TRP A 138 -1.86 16.22 9.36
C TRP A 138 -0.65 15.29 9.44
N LEU A 139 -0.78 14.04 8.95
CA LEU A 139 0.26 13.04 9.08
C LEU A 139 0.26 12.13 7.83
N PRO A 140 1.28 12.22 6.98
CA PRO A 140 1.37 11.47 5.73
C PRO A 140 1.77 10.02 6.02
N LEU A 141 0.88 9.26 6.67
CA LEU A 141 1.04 7.84 6.91
C LEU A 141 0.32 7.04 5.83
N THR A 142 0.96 5.99 5.36
CA THR A 142 0.38 5.02 4.44
C THR A 142 0.06 3.75 5.23
N PRO A 143 -1.22 3.47 5.50
CA PRO A 143 -1.63 2.20 6.08
C PRO A 143 -1.35 1.06 5.10
N HIS A 144 -1.04 -0.12 5.64
CA HIS A 144 -0.97 -1.33 4.83
C HIS A 144 -1.47 -2.55 5.60
N ILE A 145 -1.94 -3.53 4.85
CA ILE A 145 -2.32 -4.85 5.35
C ILE A 145 -1.67 -5.93 4.50
N GLY A 146 -1.50 -7.10 5.06
CA GLY A 146 -0.93 -8.22 4.33
C GLY A 146 -1.23 -9.56 4.96
N ALA A 147 -0.96 -10.59 4.19
CA ALA A 147 -1.00 -11.97 4.65
C ALA A 147 0.17 -12.74 4.05
N GLY A 148 0.63 -13.74 4.78
CA GLY A 148 1.75 -14.57 4.35
C GLY A 148 1.61 -16.02 4.74
N VAL A 149 2.30 -16.86 3.98
CA VAL A 149 2.46 -18.29 4.24
C VAL A 149 3.92 -18.67 4.06
N GLY A 150 4.38 -19.62 4.84
CA GLY A 150 5.76 -20.06 4.77
C GLY A 150 6.06 -21.22 5.71
N PHE A 151 7.33 -21.34 6.04
CA PHE A 151 7.86 -22.39 6.92
C PHE A 151 8.53 -21.75 8.12
N ALA A 152 8.35 -22.40 9.27
CA ALA A 152 9.04 -22.09 10.52
C ALA A 152 9.86 -23.31 10.95
N HIS A 153 11.13 -23.09 11.22
CA HIS A 153 11.97 -24.02 11.95
C HIS A 153 12.01 -23.55 13.40
N VAL A 154 11.51 -24.36 14.33
CA VAL A 154 11.36 -23.99 15.73
C VAL A 154 12.27 -24.88 16.57
N TRP A 155 13.07 -24.27 17.43
CA TRP A 155 13.88 -24.93 18.46
C TRP A 155 13.27 -24.69 19.82
N ASP A 156 12.93 -25.77 20.52
CA ASP A 156 12.53 -25.73 21.90
C ASP A 156 13.55 -26.46 22.77
N ARG A 157 14.02 -25.78 23.79
CA ARG A 157 14.93 -26.33 24.82
C ARG A 157 14.33 -26.17 26.20
N SER A 158 13.04 -26.46 26.33
CA SER A 158 12.38 -26.36 27.64
C SER A 158 12.74 -27.52 28.54
N VAL A 159 13.37 -27.17 29.63
CA VAL A 159 13.72 -28.13 30.70
C VAL A 159 12.60 -28.10 31.74
N SER A 160 11.76 -29.13 31.73
CA SER A 160 10.72 -29.29 32.77
C SER A 160 11.33 -29.78 34.06
N PRO A 161 11.05 -29.15 35.22
CA PRO A 161 11.46 -29.68 36.55
C PRO A 161 10.86 -31.05 36.89
N SER A 162 9.87 -31.52 36.13
CA SER A 162 9.24 -32.83 36.28
C SER A 162 9.85 -33.94 35.45
N GLY A 163 10.99 -33.69 34.76
CA GLY A 163 11.73 -34.70 33.98
C GLY A 163 11.29 -34.95 32.56
N ASN A 164 10.14 -34.37 32.12
CA ASN A 164 9.73 -34.40 30.73
C ASN A 164 10.34 -33.19 29.96
N ASN A 165 11.64 -33.30 29.73
CA ASN A 165 12.34 -32.25 29.00
C ASN A 165 11.98 -32.33 27.48
N VAL A 166 11.41 -31.27 26.95
CA VAL A 166 11.32 -31.07 25.51
C VAL A 166 12.67 -30.54 25.08
N SER A 167 13.36 -31.26 24.20
CA SER A 167 14.63 -30.80 23.62
C SER A 167 14.68 -31.27 22.17
N GLY A 168 14.37 -30.37 21.27
CA GLY A 168 14.38 -30.69 19.87
C GLY A 168 13.94 -29.55 18.98
N ASP A 169 13.86 -29.85 17.71
CA ASP A 169 13.45 -28.95 16.67
C ASP A 169 12.32 -29.54 15.83
N THR A 170 11.56 -28.68 15.19
CA THR A 170 10.49 -29.07 14.29
C THR A 170 10.37 -28.08 13.15
N ASN A 171 10.00 -28.60 11.97
CA ASN A 171 9.65 -27.78 10.80
C ASN A 171 8.14 -27.81 10.60
N ARG A 172 7.53 -26.65 10.52
CA ARG A 172 6.06 -26.50 10.40
C ARG A 172 5.69 -25.41 9.41
N LEU A 173 4.47 -25.54 8.89
CA LEU A 173 3.85 -24.45 8.15
C LEU A 173 3.55 -23.28 9.10
N ALA A 174 3.77 -22.08 8.60
CA ALA A 174 3.44 -20.85 9.30
C ALA A 174 2.56 -19.97 8.43
N PHE A 175 1.63 -19.28 9.07
CA PHE A 175 0.74 -18.30 8.46
C PHE A 175 0.87 -17.01 9.24
N GLN A 176 0.83 -15.87 8.53
CA GLN A 176 0.82 -14.58 9.22
C GLN A 176 -0.16 -13.60 8.62
N ALA A 177 -0.73 -12.75 9.48
CA ALA A 177 -1.44 -11.54 9.12
C ALA A 177 -0.58 -10.33 9.51
N ILE A 178 -0.56 -9.32 8.66
CA ILE A 178 0.27 -8.12 8.80
C ILE A 178 -0.64 -6.90 8.74
N GLY A 179 -0.39 -5.93 9.61
CA GLY A 179 -1.02 -4.62 9.55
C GLY A 179 -0.05 -3.58 10.05
N GLY A 180 0.09 -2.46 9.33
CA GLY A 180 1.08 -1.47 9.69
C GLY A 180 0.83 -0.09 9.10
N LEU A 181 1.74 0.81 9.43
CA LEU A 181 1.73 2.21 9.01
C LEU A 181 3.15 2.59 8.59
N ASP A 182 3.28 3.08 7.36
CA ASP A 182 4.53 3.59 6.80
C ASP A 182 4.55 5.12 6.74
N TYR A 183 5.69 5.70 7.00
CA TYR A 183 6.00 7.10 6.79
C TYR A 183 7.14 7.25 5.78
N SER A 184 6.93 8.04 4.72
CA SER A 184 7.95 8.30 3.71
C SER A 184 8.92 9.38 4.19
N LEU A 185 10.16 8.98 4.51
CA LEU A 185 11.25 9.91 4.84
C LEU A 185 11.75 10.65 3.59
N THR A 186 11.91 9.90 2.52
CA THR A 186 12.31 10.36 1.19
C THR A 186 11.50 9.60 0.14
N PRO A 187 11.59 9.95 -1.15
CA PRO A 187 10.95 9.14 -2.20
C PRO A 187 11.36 7.66 -2.22
N ASN A 188 12.58 7.35 -1.73
CA ASN A 188 13.15 6.00 -1.73
C ASN A 188 13.14 5.32 -0.36
N GLN A 189 12.88 6.05 0.73
CA GLN A 189 13.04 5.53 2.08
C GLN A 189 11.75 5.68 2.87
N LYS A 190 11.31 4.57 3.44
CA LYS A 190 10.14 4.53 4.32
C LYS A 190 10.53 3.92 5.67
N VAL A 191 9.97 4.47 6.71
CA VAL A 191 10.01 3.89 8.07
C VAL A 191 8.60 3.61 8.52
N GLY A 192 8.41 2.64 9.38
CA GLY A 192 7.06 2.30 9.81
C GLY A 192 7.01 1.51 11.10
N VAL A 193 5.80 1.10 11.40
CA VAL A 193 5.51 0.18 12.50
C VAL A 193 4.55 -0.89 11.98
N ASP A 194 4.88 -2.16 12.26
CA ASP A 194 4.06 -3.31 11.92
C ASP A 194 3.60 -4.04 13.18
N TYR A 195 2.38 -4.49 13.14
CA TYR A 195 1.87 -5.57 13.96
C TYR A 195 1.72 -6.81 13.08
N ARG A 196 2.28 -7.93 13.55
CA ARG A 196 2.20 -9.22 12.87
C ARG A 196 1.65 -10.27 13.81
N TYR A 197 0.58 -10.92 13.40
CA TYR A 197 0.05 -12.12 14.06
C TYR A 197 0.48 -13.32 13.26
N MET A 198 1.29 -14.20 13.86
CA MET A 198 1.79 -15.42 13.23
C MET A 198 1.36 -16.65 13.99
N VAL A 199 0.87 -17.64 13.25
CA VAL A 199 0.53 -18.97 13.73
C VAL A 199 1.46 -19.98 13.10
N ILE A 200 2.20 -20.74 13.92
CA ILE A 200 2.98 -21.91 13.48
C ILE A 200 2.14 -23.14 13.78
N HIS A 201 1.68 -23.81 12.71
CA HIS A 201 0.64 -24.82 12.79
C HIS A 201 1.16 -26.18 13.29
N ASP A 202 0.43 -26.79 14.22
CA ASP A 202 0.60 -28.16 14.72
C ASP A 202 2.05 -28.49 15.12
N ALA A 203 2.63 -27.66 15.99
CA ALA A 203 4.00 -27.86 16.46
C ALA A 203 4.10 -29.10 17.38
N SER A 204 5.06 -29.96 17.08
CA SER A 204 5.37 -31.10 17.93
C SER A 204 6.87 -31.32 18.01
N PHE A 205 7.36 -31.64 19.20
CA PHE A 205 8.78 -31.72 19.51
C PHE A 205 9.13 -33.09 20.10
N PRO A 206 10.32 -33.63 19.78
CA PRO A 206 10.82 -34.82 20.45
C PRO A 206 11.06 -34.56 21.92
N THR A 207 10.84 -35.59 22.76
CA THR A 207 11.13 -35.55 24.21
C THR A 207 12.38 -36.35 24.52
N VAL A 208 13.13 -35.95 25.57
CA VAL A 208 14.35 -36.63 25.99
C VAL A 208 14.06 -38.07 26.49
N ALA A 209 12.88 -38.32 26.99
CA ALA A 209 12.42 -39.65 27.45
C ALA A 209 12.00 -40.56 26.28
N GLY A 210 12.05 -40.10 25.05
CA GLY A 210 11.50 -40.78 23.87
C GLY A 210 10.01 -40.46 23.66
N GLY A 211 9.62 -40.33 22.38
CA GLY A 211 8.27 -39.92 21.98
C GLY A 211 8.20 -38.46 21.57
N SER A 212 6.98 -37.90 21.47
CA SER A 212 6.74 -36.52 21.08
C SER A 212 5.80 -35.79 22.04
N ALA A 213 6.03 -34.50 22.21
CA ALA A 213 5.15 -33.56 22.89
C ALA A 213 4.50 -32.64 21.87
N HIS A 214 3.17 -32.62 21.81
CA HIS A 214 2.41 -31.76 20.92
C HIS A 214 2.09 -30.45 21.64
N ALA A 215 2.50 -29.33 21.05
CA ALA A 215 2.15 -27.99 21.50
C ALA A 215 0.84 -27.48 20.87
N GLY A 216 0.45 -28.04 19.73
CA GLY A 216 -0.60 -27.47 18.90
C GLY A 216 -0.09 -26.26 18.12
N ASP A 217 -0.94 -25.27 17.91
CA ASP A 217 -0.56 -24.04 17.25
C ASP A 217 0.26 -23.13 18.18
N LEU A 218 1.30 -22.50 17.65
CA LEU A 218 2.12 -21.54 18.37
C LEU A 218 1.79 -20.13 17.88
N ASP A 219 1.13 -19.37 18.74
CA ASP A 219 0.65 -18.02 18.43
C ASP A 219 1.66 -16.96 18.85
N ASN A 220 1.99 -16.07 17.92
CA ASN A 220 2.97 -15.01 18.12
C ASN A 220 2.39 -13.65 17.71
N HIS A 221 2.48 -12.67 18.60
CA HIS A 221 2.15 -11.27 18.39
C HIS A 221 3.44 -10.46 18.31
N THR A 222 3.76 -9.92 17.17
CA THR A 222 5.04 -9.22 16.95
C THR A 222 4.80 -7.75 16.62
N PHE A 223 5.46 -6.84 17.32
CA PHE A 223 5.46 -5.40 17.08
C PHE A 223 6.84 -4.98 16.60
N LEU A 224 6.94 -4.48 15.38
CA LEU A 224 8.19 -4.19 14.71
C LEU A 224 8.27 -2.71 14.32
N ALA A 225 9.45 -2.12 14.49
CA ALA A 225 9.85 -0.95 13.76
C ALA A 225 10.45 -1.39 12.44
N THR A 226 10.02 -0.79 11.34
CA THR A 226 10.39 -1.19 9.98
C THR A 226 11.18 -0.09 9.29
N TYR A 227 12.08 -0.50 8.39
CA TYR A 227 12.76 0.36 7.42
C TYR A 227 12.73 -0.30 6.06
N ARG A 228 12.41 0.47 5.00
CA ARG A 228 12.38 -0.01 3.62
C ARG A 228 13.07 0.97 2.69
N TYR A 229 13.90 0.45 1.80
CA TYR A 229 14.54 1.19 0.72
C TYR A 229 14.03 0.69 -0.63
N GLU A 230 13.47 1.59 -1.43
CA GLU A 230 12.90 1.33 -2.76
C GLU A 230 13.91 1.75 -3.83
N PHE A 231 14.29 0.82 -4.73
CA PHE A 231 15.31 1.08 -5.77
C PHE A 231 14.75 1.87 -6.95
N ASN A 232 13.48 1.66 -7.28
CA ASN A 232 12.80 2.41 -8.34
C ASN A 232 11.89 3.44 -7.69
N THR A 233 12.32 4.70 -7.67
CA THR A 233 11.37 5.78 -7.41
C THR A 233 10.62 6.09 -8.68
N PRO A 234 9.30 6.25 -8.65
CA PRO A 234 8.63 6.99 -9.68
C PRO A 234 9.34 8.34 -9.77
N VAL A 235 9.82 8.68 -10.97
CA VAL A 235 10.36 10.02 -11.18
C VAL A 235 9.23 10.96 -10.81
N ALA A 236 9.36 11.61 -9.64
CA ALA A 236 8.44 12.68 -9.30
C ALA A 236 8.45 13.62 -10.50
N ALA A 237 7.26 13.91 -11.04
CA ALA A 237 7.17 14.93 -12.06
C ALA A 237 8.00 16.12 -11.57
N PRO A 238 8.95 16.65 -12.36
CA PRO A 238 9.82 17.72 -11.92
C PRO A 238 8.94 18.75 -11.23
N PRO A 239 9.31 19.20 -10.01
CA PRO A 239 8.53 20.25 -9.35
C PRO A 239 8.37 21.37 -10.37
N PRO A 240 7.20 22.00 -10.47
CA PRO A 240 7.05 23.15 -11.35
C PRO A 240 8.26 24.01 -11.11
N VAL A 241 9.07 24.23 -12.14
CA VAL A 241 10.34 24.94 -12.03
C VAL A 241 10.02 26.22 -11.25
N ALA A 242 10.50 26.31 -10.00
CA ALA A 242 10.34 27.53 -9.22
C ALA A 242 10.95 28.61 -10.09
N GLN A 243 10.10 29.49 -10.59
CA GLN A 243 10.60 30.66 -11.35
C GLN A 243 11.68 31.31 -10.50
N PRO A 244 12.88 31.56 -11.05
CA PRO A 244 13.92 32.23 -10.29
C PRO A 244 13.31 33.49 -9.68
N ALA A 245 13.47 33.66 -8.36
CA ALA A 245 13.05 34.89 -7.70
C ALA A 245 13.60 36.06 -8.50
N ALA A 246 12.71 36.88 -9.03
CA ALA A 246 13.04 37.99 -9.90
C ALA A 246 14.10 38.86 -9.20
N ALA A 247 15.29 38.92 -9.76
CA ALA A 247 16.22 39.97 -9.45
C ALA A 247 15.55 41.31 -9.80
N MET A 248 15.29 42.12 -8.80
CA MET A 248 14.76 43.48 -8.99
C MET A 248 15.80 44.27 -9.80
N THR A 249 15.46 44.55 -11.07
CA THR A 249 15.73 45.80 -11.82
C THR A 249 15.62 45.61 -13.32
N ALA A 250 14.36 45.49 -13.80
CA ALA A 250 13.98 45.88 -15.15
C ALA A 250 12.48 46.19 -15.13
N PRO A 251 11.96 47.17 -15.86
CA PRO A 251 10.52 47.35 -15.96
C PRO A 251 9.87 46.06 -16.50
N PRO A 252 8.69 45.67 -15.94
CA PRO A 252 8.08 44.39 -16.26
C PRO A 252 7.83 44.31 -17.80
N PRO A 253 8.20 43.15 -18.41
CA PRO A 253 7.75 42.90 -19.77
C PRO A 253 6.20 42.86 -19.78
N PRO A 254 5.58 43.18 -20.93
CA PRO A 254 4.13 43.12 -21.04
C PRO A 254 3.62 41.75 -20.58
N PRO A 255 2.44 41.66 -19.92
CA PRO A 255 1.93 40.40 -19.41
C PRO A 255 1.89 39.35 -20.53
N PRO A 256 2.33 38.09 -20.26
CA PRO A 256 2.19 37.01 -21.24
C PRO A 256 0.71 36.91 -21.65
N PRO A 257 0.43 36.64 -22.94
CA PRO A 257 -0.94 36.44 -23.40
C PRO A 257 -1.57 35.32 -22.52
N PRO A 258 -2.86 35.44 -22.18
CA PRO A 258 -3.54 34.48 -21.33
C PRO A 258 -3.35 33.09 -21.90
N ALA A 259 -2.96 32.13 -21.03
CA ALA A 259 -2.85 30.72 -21.38
C ALA A 259 -4.17 30.30 -22.03
N ALA A 260 -4.10 29.79 -23.27
CA ALA A 260 -5.29 29.39 -24.01
C ALA A 260 -5.98 28.29 -23.23
N HIS A 261 -7.12 28.61 -22.61
CA HIS A 261 -7.98 27.61 -22.01
C HIS A 261 -8.43 26.65 -23.10
N PRO A 262 -8.40 25.32 -22.88
CA PRO A 262 -8.90 24.38 -23.87
C PRO A 262 -10.38 24.67 -24.14
N TYR A 263 -10.79 24.54 -25.40
CA TYR A 263 -12.21 24.62 -25.74
C TYR A 263 -12.88 23.33 -25.35
N GLU A 264 -13.93 23.39 -24.54
CA GLU A 264 -14.67 22.21 -24.08
C GLU A 264 -15.99 22.05 -24.84
N ILE A 265 -16.21 20.88 -25.41
CA ILE A 265 -17.40 20.51 -26.17
C ILE A 265 -18.11 19.37 -25.44
N TYR A 266 -19.34 19.59 -25.04
CA TYR A 266 -20.14 18.60 -24.30
C TYR A 266 -21.05 17.79 -25.23
N PHE A 267 -21.25 16.51 -24.86
CA PHE A 267 -22.06 15.56 -25.61
C PHE A 267 -23.22 15.03 -24.79
N GLU A 268 -24.33 14.75 -25.49
CA GLU A 268 -25.44 14.03 -24.91
C GLU A 268 -25.02 12.57 -24.55
N PHE A 269 -25.83 11.97 -23.67
CA PHE A 269 -25.60 10.60 -23.26
C PHE A 269 -25.59 9.67 -24.46
N ASP A 270 -24.60 8.81 -24.53
CA ASP A 270 -24.40 7.79 -25.57
C ASP A 270 -24.32 8.34 -27.00
N LYS A 271 -24.11 9.65 -27.20
CA LYS A 271 -23.99 10.27 -28.51
C LYS A 271 -22.56 10.79 -28.78
N ALA A 272 -22.21 10.79 -30.07
CA ALA A 272 -21.02 11.42 -30.62
C ALA A 272 -21.37 12.50 -31.66
N THR A 273 -22.65 12.89 -31.73
CA THR A 273 -23.15 13.91 -32.63
C THR A 273 -23.00 15.29 -31.98
N LEU A 274 -22.44 16.26 -32.69
CA LEU A 274 -22.31 17.65 -32.23
C LEU A 274 -23.67 18.36 -32.24
N THR A 275 -24.02 18.97 -31.10
CA THR A 275 -25.16 19.86 -30.99
C THR A 275 -24.88 21.19 -31.77
N PRO A 276 -25.90 22.03 -32.07
CA PRO A 276 -25.65 23.35 -32.65
C PRO A 276 -24.70 24.23 -31.83
N ASP A 277 -24.84 24.20 -30.49
CA ASP A 277 -23.95 24.95 -29.57
C ASP A 277 -22.53 24.38 -29.58
N ALA A 278 -22.38 23.07 -29.59
CA ALA A 278 -21.09 22.39 -29.72
C ALA A 278 -20.36 22.79 -31.01
N ARG A 279 -21.07 22.86 -32.14
CA ARG A 279 -20.49 23.32 -33.43
C ARG A 279 -20.05 24.78 -33.35
N GLN A 280 -20.76 25.64 -32.62
CA GLN A 280 -20.34 27.02 -32.45
C GLN A 280 -19.00 27.11 -31.70
N VAL A 281 -18.80 26.31 -30.67
CA VAL A 281 -17.52 26.24 -29.94
C VAL A 281 -16.40 25.72 -30.83
N VAL A 282 -16.66 24.65 -31.61
CA VAL A 282 -15.67 24.12 -32.60
C VAL A 282 -15.28 25.18 -33.65
N ARG A 283 -16.27 25.91 -34.17
CA ARG A 283 -16.01 27.01 -35.13
C ARG A 283 -15.15 28.10 -34.53
N GLN A 284 -15.39 28.46 -33.26
CA GLN A 284 -14.57 29.45 -32.57
C GLN A 284 -13.11 28.94 -32.38
N ALA A 285 -12.93 27.67 -32.05
CA ALA A 285 -11.62 27.06 -31.96
C ALA A 285 -10.91 27.04 -33.33
N ALA A 286 -11.63 26.71 -34.41
CA ALA A 286 -11.12 26.75 -35.77
C ALA A 286 -10.67 28.16 -36.18
N GLN A 287 -11.50 29.19 -35.94
CA GLN A 287 -11.14 30.56 -36.23
C GLN A 287 -9.89 31.03 -35.48
N ASN A 288 -9.78 30.72 -34.19
CA ASN A 288 -8.58 31.04 -33.43
C ASN A 288 -7.34 30.29 -33.92
N ALA A 289 -7.50 29.03 -34.31
CA ALA A 289 -6.40 28.25 -34.89
C ALA A 289 -5.88 28.86 -36.21
N LEU A 290 -6.80 29.29 -37.09
CA LEU A 290 -6.46 29.92 -38.39
C LEU A 290 -5.82 31.31 -38.19
N GLN A 291 -6.34 32.13 -37.28
CA GLN A 291 -5.81 33.47 -36.97
C GLN A 291 -4.47 33.42 -36.25
N GLY A 292 -4.30 32.45 -35.35
CA GLY A 292 -3.08 32.25 -34.58
C GLY A 292 -1.97 31.47 -35.29
N ASN A 293 -2.13 31.13 -36.57
CA ASN A 293 -1.21 30.27 -37.32
C ASN A 293 -0.86 29.00 -36.54
N ALA A 294 -1.88 28.28 -36.06
CA ALA A 294 -1.70 27.08 -35.23
C ALA A 294 -0.77 26.06 -35.91
N THR A 295 0.15 25.51 -35.14
CA THR A 295 1.08 24.45 -35.56
C THR A 295 0.53 23.08 -35.32
N GLN A 296 -0.33 22.93 -34.30
CA GLN A 296 -0.99 21.68 -33.94
C GLN A 296 -2.31 21.93 -33.19
N ILE A 297 -3.28 21.06 -33.45
CA ILE A 297 -4.55 20.99 -32.72
C ILE A 297 -4.74 19.56 -32.21
N VAL A 298 -5.03 19.43 -30.94
CA VAL A 298 -5.31 18.11 -30.30
C VAL A 298 -6.74 18.11 -29.82
N ALA A 299 -7.54 17.14 -30.26
CA ALA A 299 -8.88 16.90 -29.75
C ALA A 299 -8.91 15.61 -28.92
N THR A 300 -9.08 15.74 -27.61
CA THR A 300 -9.13 14.60 -26.68
C THR A 300 -10.55 14.36 -26.20
N GLY A 301 -11.08 13.15 -26.46
CA GLY A 301 -12.44 12.76 -26.08
C GLY A 301 -12.50 11.99 -24.76
N HIS A 302 -13.55 12.26 -24.00
CA HIS A 302 -13.83 11.70 -22.68
C HIS A 302 -15.26 11.17 -22.61
N THR A 303 -15.52 10.29 -21.61
CA THR A 303 -16.85 9.77 -21.29
C THR A 303 -17.12 9.86 -19.79
N ASP A 304 -18.38 9.72 -19.41
CA ASP A 304 -18.71 9.36 -18.03
C ASP A 304 -18.37 7.87 -17.77
N THR A 305 -18.66 7.39 -16.56
CA THR A 305 -18.35 6.04 -16.11
C THR A 305 -19.48 5.02 -16.36
N VAL A 306 -20.47 5.36 -17.20
CA VAL A 306 -21.55 4.44 -17.56
C VAL A 306 -21.11 3.56 -18.70
N GLY A 307 -21.13 2.24 -18.48
CA GLY A 307 -20.76 1.23 -19.49
C GLY A 307 -19.45 0.53 -19.18
N THR A 308 -18.87 -0.10 -20.20
CA THR A 308 -17.58 -0.78 -20.08
C THR A 308 -16.43 0.13 -20.54
N ASP A 309 -15.23 -0.04 -19.99
CA ASP A 309 -14.02 0.70 -20.38
C ASP A 309 -13.79 0.67 -21.89
N SER A 310 -13.94 -0.52 -22.52
CA SER A 310 -13.76 -0.69 -23.95
C SER A 310 -14.80 0.08 -24.77
N TYR A 311 -16.04 0.10 -24.30
CA TYR A 311 -17.11 0.88 -24.92
C TYR A 311 -16.84 2.38 -24.79
N ASN A 312 -16.49 2.83 -23.59
CA ASN A 312 -16.17 4.22 -23.29
C ASN A 312 -14.94 4.72 -24.06
N LEU A 313 -13.91 3.89 -24.20
CA LEU A 313 -12.76 4.20 -25.04
C LEU A 313 -13.16 4.36 -26.53
N ALA A 314 -14.02 3.48 -27.05
CA ALA A 314 -14.51 3.59 -28.43
C ALA A 314 -15.40 4.82 -28.62
N LEU A 315 -16.27 5.16 -27.67
CA LEU A 315 -17.15 6.32 -27.72
C LEU A 315 -16.36 7.63 -27.66
N SER A 316 -15.34 7.72 -26.79
CA SER A 316 -14.48 8.89 -26.70
C SER A 316 -13.72 9.16 -28.00
N LYS A 317 -13.22 8.12 -28.67
CA LYS A 317 -12.59 8.24 -30.00
C LYS A 317 -13.57 8.70 -31.06
N ARG A 318 -14.82 8.21 -31.09
CA ARG A 318 -15.87 8.69 -32.01
C ARG A 318 -16.19 10.17 -31.78
N ARG A 319 -16.26 10.65 -30.54
CA ARG A 319 -16.48 12.06 -30.21
C ARG A 319 -15.35 12.95 -30.70
N ALA A 320 -14.09 12.57 -30.44
CA ALA A 320 -12.92 13.28 -30.96
C ALA A 320 -12.89 13.29 -32.47
N GLY A 321 -13.29 12.20 -33.13
CA GLY A 321 -13.43 12.11 -34.59
C GLY A 321 -14.51 13.05 -35.15
N ALA A 322 -15.65 13.20 -34.47
CA ALA A 322 -16.71 14.12 -34.86
C ALA A 322 -16.23 15.59 -34.79
N VAL A 323 -15.50 15.96 -33.75
CA VAL A 323 -14.88 17.27 -33.59
C VAL A 323 -13.83 17.52 -34.72
N ARG A 324 -13.00 16.52 -35.01
CA ARG A 324 -12.03 16.64 -36.15
C ARG A 324 -12.72 16.89 -37.47
N THR A 325 -13.80 16.21 -37.75
CA THR A 325 -14.57 16.39 -38.97
C THR A 325 -15.11 17.81 -39.09
N GLU A 326 -15.66 18.38 -38.04
CA GLU A 326 -16.17 19.75 -37.98
C GLU A 326 -15.04 20.77 -38.11
N LEU A 327 -13.87 20.58 -37.45
CA LEU A 327 -12.71 21.47 -37.62
C LEU A 327 -12.22 21.53 -39.08
N ILE A 328 -12.22 20.39 -39.78
CA ILE A 328 -11.87 20.34 -41.21
C ILE A 328 -12.91 21.07 -42.05
N HIS A 329 -14.20 20.89 -41.75
CA HIS A 329 -15.30 21.59 -42.40
C HIS A 329 -15.18 23.11 -42.23
N ASP A 330 -14.70 23.56 -41.08
CA ASP A 330 -14.47 24.97 -40.74
C ASP A 330 -13.12 25.49 -41.24
N GLY A 331 -12.41 24.74 -42.09
CA GLY A 331 -11.23 25.18 -42.83
C GLY A 331 -9.87 24.86 -42.24
N VAL A 332 -9.82 24.12 -41.10
CA VAL A 332 -8.56 23.69 -40.50
C VAL A 332 -7.95 22.56 -41.32
N SER A 333 -6.66 22.65 -41.62
CA SER A 333 -5.95 21.61 -42.37
C SER A 333 -5.85 20.30 -41.57
N SER A 334 -6.21 19.18 -42.21
CA SER A 334 -6.30 17.86 -41.57
C SER A 334 -4.99 17.33 -40.98
N ASN A 335 -3.84 17.81 -41.50
CA ASN A 335 -2.50 17.46 -41.03
C ASN A 335 -2.12 18.15 -39.70
N LEU A 336 -2.83 19.22 -39.32
CA LEU A 336 -2.64 19.91 -38.04
C LEU A 336 -3.46 19.29 -36.91
N ILE A 337 -4.43 18.41 -37.23
CA ILE A 337 -5.38 17.90 -36.26
C ILE A 337 -5.03 16.45 -35.85
N SER A 338 -4.69 16.25 -34.62
CA SER A 338 -4.60 14.94 -33.99
C SER A 338 -5.78 14.67 -33.07
N THR A 339 -6.22 13.41 -32.97
CA THR A 339 -7.35 13.01 -32.13
C THR A 339 -6.93 11.92 -31.18
N ASN A 340 -7.37 12.02 -29.93
CA ASN A 340 -7.18 11.01 -28.90
C ASN A 340 -8.52 10.71 -28.22
N GLY A 341 -8.67 9.48 -27.67
CA GLY A 341 -9.79 9.12 -26.85
C GLY A 341 -9.29 8.38 -25.64
N VAL A 342 -9.65 8.85 -24.45
CA VAL A 342 -9.19 8.31 -23.16
C VAL A 342 -10.29 7.57 -22.40
N GLY A 343 -11.54 7.56 -22.93
CA GLY A 343 -12.67 6.93 -22.27
C GLY A 343 -12.99 7.60 -20.92
N GLU A 344 -13.14 6.82 -19.89
CA GLU A 344 -13.42 7.27 -18.51
C GLU A 344 -12.18 7.45 -17.64
N ASN A 345 -10.98 7.30 -18.20
CA ASN A 345 -9.73 7.36 -17.41
C ASN A 345 -9.33 8.77 -16.98
N ASP A 346 -9.96 9.82 -17.54
CA ASP A 346 -9.66 11.22 -17.20
C ASP A 346 -10.97 12.00 -17.05
N LEU A 347 -11.50 12.00 -15.83
CA LEU A 347 -12.77 12.59 -15.46
C LEU A 347 -12.62 14.07 -15.05
N ALA A 348 -13.40 14.97 -15.61
CA ALA A 348 -13.49 16.37 -15.14
C ALA A 348 -14.08 16.44 -13.73
N VAL A 349 -15.02 15.55 -13.46
CA VAL A 349 -15.64 15.38 -12.13
C VAL A 349 -15.42 13.94 -11.70
N PRO A 350 -14.66 13.67 -10.64
CA PRO A 350 -14.47 12.33 -10.10
C PRO A 350 -15.82 11.69 -9.72
N THR A 351 -16.13 10.54 -10.29
CA THR A 351 -17.35 9.77 -10.00
C THR A 351 -17.00 8.30 -9.79
N GLY A 352 -17.86 7.58 -9.06
CA GLY A 352 -17.79 6.11 -9.02
C GLY A 352 -18.18 5.47 -10.35
N GLN A 353 -18.17 4.14 -10.41
CA GLN A 353 -18.58 3.36 -11.59
C GLN A 353 -20.10 3.51 -11.86
N ASN A 354 -20.48 3.50 -13.14
CA ASN A 354 -21.85 3.60 -13.63
C ASN A 354 -22.60 4.89 -13.19
N VAL A 355 -21.89 6.01 -13.12
CA VAL A 355 -22.50 7.32 -12.81
C VAL A 355 -22.60 8.15 -14.08
N ASN A 356 -23.81 8.62 -14.39
CA ASN A 356 -24.07 9.51 -15.52
C ASN A 356 -23.75 10.96 -15.10
N GLU A 357 -22.56 11.45 -15.49
CA GLU A 357 -22.10 12.81 -15.23
C GLU A 357 -21.93 13.58 -16.54
N PRO A 358 -22.79 14.56 -16.84
CA PRO A 358 -22.72 15.33 -18.10
C PRO A 358 -21.37 16.02 -18.34
N ARG A 359 -20.70 16.50 -17.29
CA ARG A 359 -19.42 17.22 -17.39
C ARG A 359 -18.25 16.30 -17.81
N ASN A 360 -18.38 14.99 -17.60
CA ASN A 360 -17.39 14.02 -18.03
C ASN A 360 -17.53 13.65 -19.52
N ARG A 361 -18.71 13.93 -20.13
CA ARG A 361 -18.97 13.65 -21.54
C ARG A 361 -18.52 14.80 -22.43
N ARG A 362 -17.22 15.00 -22.55
CA ARG A 362 -16.65 16.15 -23.23
C ARG A 362 -15.58 15.77 -24.27
N VAL A 363 -15.26 16.73 -25.12
CA VAL A 363 -14.03 16.77 -25.92
C VAL A 363 -13.32 18.08 -25.63
N GLU A 364 -12.05 18.01 -25.32
CA GLU A 364 -11.17 19.15 -25.14
C GLU A 364 -10.37 19.41 -26.41
N ILE A 365 -10.38 20.65 -26.92
CA ILE A 365 -9.54 21.09 -28.06
C ILE A 365 -8.44 21.99 -27.53
N THR A 366 -7.21 21.54 -27.65
CA THR A 366 -6.02 22.35 -27.40
C THR A 366 -5.42 22.84 -28.70
N VAL A 367 -5.27 24.15 -28.84
CA VAL A 367 -4.66 24.83 -30.02
C VAL A 367 -3.26 25.30 -29.64
N GLN A 368 -2.24 24.83 -30.35
CA GLN A 368 -0.85 25.28 -30.19
C GLN A 368 -0.47 26.23 -31.31
N ALA A 369 0.08 27.39 -30.96
CA ALA A 369 0.56 28.39 -31.89
C ALA A 369 2.07 28.60 -31.72
N PRO A 370 2.79 29.13 -32.78
CA PRO A 370 4.22 29.43 -32.65
C PRO A 370 4.46 30.48 -31.58
N GLY A 371 5.31 30.16 -30.59
CA GLY A 371 5.70 31.09 -29.52
C GLY A 371 4.89 31.04 -28.24
N MET A 372 4.04 30.01 -28.03
CA MET A 372 3.44 29.68 -26.76
C MET A 372 4.21 28.56 -26.08
#